data_731cff1aa47d868521dc8b99838e1a3e
#
_entry.id   731cff1aa47d868521dc8b99838e1a3e
#
_cell.length_a   1.000
_cell.length_b   1.000
_cell.length_c   1.000
_cell.angle_alpha   90.00
_cell.angle_beta   90.00
_cell.angle_gamma   90.00
#
_symmetry.space_group_name_H-M   'P 1'
#
loop_
_entity.id
_entity.type
_entity.pdbx_description
1 polymer ?
#
loop_
_entity_poly.entity_id
_entity_poly.type
_entity_poly.pdbx_seq_one_letter_code
_entity_poly.pdbx_strand_id
1 'polypeptide(L)'
;AFAPDHCKNNPAKRQAWAVDQVQKAAIASQKLGLSTSVSFTGSLAFPYLYPWPQRPDGLIEEAFEELGRRWRPILDHYKDRGVSIGFEIHPGEDVFDGATYEMFVNATGNHDCALINYDPSHFLLQQMDYLAFIDLYHDRINAFHVKDAEFNPDGRQGVYSGYQSWVNRAGRFRSLGDGQVDFAGIFSKLTQYGYDSWAVLEWECCIKSAEQGAAEGAPFIESHLIEPPKSAFDDFAGGDRDDAAISAMLGLSGRKP
;
A
#
# COMPACT_ATOMS: atom_id res chain seq x y z
N ALA A 1 13.47 -10.94 13.76
CA ALA A 1 12.88 -11.33 15.02
C ALA A 1 12.07 -12.64 14.90
N PHE A 2 11.42 -12.89 13.77
CA PHE A 2 10.47 -14.01 13.57
C PHE A 2 11.11 -15.28 12.99
N ALA A 3 12.36 -15.24 12.54
CA ALA A 3 13.01 -16.43 11.99
C ALA A 3 13.26 -17.48 13.07
N PRO A 4 13.07 -18.78 12.76
CA PRO A 4 13.33 -19.87 13.71
C PRO A 4 14.77 -19.89 14.18
N ASP A 5 15.01 -20.52 15.34
CA ASP A 5 16.34 -20.54 15.97
C ASP A 5 17.44 -21.13 15.07
N HIS A 6 17.11 -22.13 14.24
CA HIS A 6 18.07 -22.72 13.32
C HIS A 6 18.53 -21.79 12.18
N CYS A 7 17.83 -20.67 11.98
CA CYS A 7 18.16 -19.61 11.00
C CYS A 7 18.90 -18.42 11.62
N LYS A 8 18.96 -18.33 12.96
CA LYS A 8 19.63 -17.22 13.64
C LYS A 8 21.10 -17.18 13.28
N ASN A 9 21.62 -15.97 13.10
CA ASN A 9 23.03 -15.72 12.73
C ASN A 9 23.50 -16.36 11.42
N ASN A 10 22.57 -16.82 10.57
CA ASN A 10 22.89 -17.38 9.25
C ASN A 10 22.01 -16.70 8.16
N PRO A 11 22.53 -15.67 7.47
CA PRO A 11 21.76 -14.96 6.46
C PRO A 11 21.23 -15.84 5.33
N ALA A 12 22.04 -16.78 4.84
CA ALA A 12 21.63 -17.68 3.76
C ALA A 12 20.47 -18.62 4.18
N LYS A 13 20.51 -19.16 5.40
CA LYS A 13 19.41 -19.98 5.93
C LYS A 13 18.15 -19.14 6.16
N ARG A 14 18.28 -17.89 6.63
CA ARG A 14 17.13 -16.99 6.78
C ARG A 14 16.49 -16.70 5.44
N GLN A 15 17.29 -16.39 4.42
CA GLN A 15 16.80 -16.13 3.08
C GLN A 15 16.06 -17.35 2.52
N ALA A 16 16.66 -18.53 2.57
CA ALA A 16 16.04 -19.76 2.08
C ALA A 16 14.72 -20.08 2.79
N TRP A 17 14.70 -19.90 4.11
CA TRP A 17 13.48 -20.06 4.91
C TRP A 17 12.41 -19.04 4.53
N ALA A 18 12.76 -17.78 4.37
CA ALA A 18 11.81 -16.72 3.99
C ALA A 18 11.20 -17.02 2.60
N VAL A 19 12.02 -17.39 1.61
CA VAL A 19 11.55 -17.78 0.27
C VAL A 19 10.56 -18.95 0.37
N ASP A 20 10.89 -20.00 1.13
CA ASP A 20 10.01 -21.16 1.35
C ASP A 20 8.66 -20.73 1.97
N GLN A 21 8.67 -19.84 2.98
CA GLN A 21 7.44 -19.38 3.62
C GLN A 21 6.58 -18.54 2.68
N VAL A 22 7.18 -17.63 1.91
CA VAL A 22 6.44 -16.81 0.95
C VAL A 22 5.86 -17.67 -0.18
N GLN A 23 6.61 -18.66 -0.68
CA GLN A 23 6.09 -19.60 -1.67
C GLN A 23 4.93 -20.47 -1.12
N LYS A 24 4.99 -20.90 0.14
CA LYS A 24 3.88 -21.58 0.81
C LYS A 24 2.66 -20.69 0.96
N ALA A 25 2.84 -19.39 1.19
CA ALA A 25 1.74 -18.44 1.24
C ALA A 25 1.01 -18.37 -0.11
N ALA A 26 1.72 -18.38 -1.25
CA ALA A 26 1.09 -18.44 -2.57
C ALA A 26 0.20 -19.69 -2.74
N ILE A 27 0.70 -20.86 -2.31
CA ILE A 27 -0.04 -22.13 -2.37
C ILE A 27 -1.28 -22.06 -1.47
N ALA A 28 -1.15 -21.52 -0.28
CA ALA A 28 -2.26 -21.38 0.66
C ALA A 28 -3.32 -20.43 0.10
N SER A 29 -2.93 -19.27 -0.42
CA SER A 29 -3.83 -18.29 -1.05
C SER A 29 -4.60 -18.92 -2.20
N GLN A 30 -3.92 -19.62 -3.11
CA GLN A 30 -4.57 -20.35 -4.21
C GLN A 30 -5.61 -21.35 -3.71
N LYS A 31 -5.27 -22.17 -2.70
CA LYS A 31 -6.19 -23.16 -2.12
C LYS A 31 -7.40 -22.53 -1.44
N LEU A 32 -7.27 -21.33 -0.92
CA LEU A 32 -8.34 -20.56 -0.30
C LEU A 32 -9.16 -19.75 -1.33
N GLY A 33 -8.80 -19.79 -2.61
CA GLY A 33 -9.46 -19.00 -3.65
C GLY A 33 -9.15 -17.51 -3.59
N LEU A 34 -8.04 -17.12 -2.95
CA LEU A 34 -7.61 -15.73 -2.84
C LEU A 34 -6.74 -15.36 -4.04
N SER A 35 -6.91 -14.15 -4.57
CA SER A 35 -6.10 -13.58 -5.65
C SER A 35 -4.93 -12.73 -5.15
N THR A 36 -4.91 -12.39 -3.87
CA THR A 36 -3.94 -11.48 -3.26
C THR A 36 -3.37 -12.07 -1.98
N SER A 37 -2.08 -11.86 -1.77
CA SER A 37 -1.35 -12.07 -0.53
C SER A 37 -0.55 -10.80 -0.23
N VAL A 38 -0.33 -10.47 1.03
CA VAL A 38 0.47 -9.30 1.41
C VAL A 38 1.82 -9.72 1.97
N SER A 39 2.84 -8.87 1.75
CA SER A 39 4.21 -9.12 2.21
C SER A 39 5.01 -7.83 2.30
N PHE A 40 6.18 -7.93 2.90
CA PHE A 40 7.23 -6.92 2.86
C PHE A 40 8.31 -7.31 1.86
N THR A 41 9.04 -6.31 1.34
CA THR A 41 10.13 -6.55 0.37
C THR A 41 11.39 -7.12 1.02
N GLY A 42 11.59 -6.90 2.30
CA GLY A 42 12.85 -7.09 3.00
C GLY A 42 13.72 -5.82 2.93
N SER A 43 14.80 -5.85 3.68
CA SER A 43 15.69 -4.69 3.87
C SER A 43 17.13 -5.06 3.60
N LEU A 44 17.71 -4.49 2.57
CA LEU A 44 19.14 -4.55 2.24
C LEU A 44 19.79 -3.17 2.42
N ALA A 45 19.13 -2.13 1.90
CA ALA A 45 19.65 -0.76 1.81
C ALA A 45 19.07 0.18 2.88
N PHE A 46 17.90 -0.11 3.44
CA PHE A 46 17.22 0.77 4.40
C PHE A 46 18.09 1.22 5.58
N PRO A 47 19.03 0.40 6.14
CA PRO A 47 19.94 0.88 7.20
C PRO A 47 20.80 2.08 6.79
N TYR A 48 20.93 2.35 5.49
CA TYR A 48 21.66 3.47 4.92
C TYR A 48 20.75 4.61 4.43
N LEU A 49 19.48 4.62 4.84
CA LEU A 49 18.49 5.66 4.52
C LEU A 49 19.02 7.06 4.88
N TYR A 50 19.53 7.22 6.10
CA TYR A 50 20.13 8.47 6.54
C TYR A 50 21.55 8.62 5.94
N PRO A 51 21.98 9.82 5.49
CA PRO A 51 23.25 9.99 4.79
C PRO A 51 24.51 9.78 5.65
N TRP A 52 24.37 9.44 6.91
CA TRP A 52 25.44 9.12 7.83
C TRP A 52 25.23 7.77 8.50
N PRO A 53 26.25 6.89 8.57
CA PRO A 53 27.59 7.04 7.95
C PRO A 53 27.48 7.05 6.42
N GLN A 54 28.53 7.57 5.76
CA GLN A 54 28.63 7.55 4.31
C GLN A 54 28.52 6.12 3.77
N ARG A 55 27.79 5.96 2.67
CA ARG A 55 27.65 4.69 1.98
C ARG A 55 28.50 4.65 0.73
N PRO A 56 28.94 3.47 0.26
CA PRO A 56 29.60 3.32 -1.02
C PRO A 56 28.74 3.84 -2.18
N ASP A 57 29.38 4.39 -3.20
CA ASP A 57 28.70 4.78 -4.44
C ASP A 57 28.05 3.54 -5.08
N GLY A 58 26.83 3.68 -5.58
CA GLY A 58 26.09 2.59 -6.23
C GLY A 58 25.45 1.57 -5.28
N LEU A 59 25.63 1.69 -3.96
CA LEU A 59 25.09 0.72 -2.99
C LEU A 59 23.57 0.54 -3.09
N ILE A 60 22.84 1.63 -3.30
CA ILE A 60 21.37 1.58 -3.36
C ILE A 60 20.92 0.88 -4.63
N GLU A 61 21.49 1.22 -5.75
CA GLU A 61 21.22 0.63 -7.06
C GLU A 61 21.52 -0.88 -7.03
N GLU A 62 22.69 -1.28 -6.52
CA GLU A 62 23.07 -2.69 -6.37
C GLU A 62 22.11 -3.44 -5.43
N ALA A 63 21.66 -2.80 -4.35
CA ALA A 63 20.69 -3.40 -3.42
C ALA A 63 19.33 -3.66 -4.09
N PHE A 64 18.83 -2.71 -4.90
CA PHE A 64 17.57 -2.91 -5.62
C PHE A 64 17.71 -3.93 -6.77
N GLU A 65 18.83 -4.00 -7.46
CA GLU A 65 19.12 -5.06 -8.43
C GLU A 65 19.10 -6.44 -7.76
N GLU A 66 19.76 -6.58 -6.60
CA GLU A 66 19.74 -7.82 -5.81
C GLU A 66 18.34 -8.14 -5.30
N LEU A 67 17.60 -7.15 -4.84
CA LEU A 67 16.21 -7.31 -4.40
C LEU A 67 15.34 -7.86 -5.56
N GLY A 68 15.44 -7.24 -6.74
CA GLY A 68 14.76 -7.70 -7.95
C GLY A 68 15.14 -9.13 -8.35
N ARG A 69 16.44 -9.47 -8.27
CA ARG A 69 16.94 -10.81 -8.57
C ARG A 69 16.33 -11.87 -7.63
N ARG A 70 16.12 -11.52 -6.35
CA ARG A 70 15.50 -12.42 -5.36
C ARG A 70 14.00 -12.56 -5.57
N TRP A 71 13.32 -11.45 -5.87
CA TRP A 71 11.88 -11.44 -5.95
C TRP A 71 11.31 -11.98 -7.27
N ARG A 72 11.98 -11.82 -8.41
CA ARG A 72 11.48 -12.28 -9.70
C ARG A 72 11.01 -13.75 -9.68
N PRO A 73 11.82 -14.75 -9.25
CA PRO A 73 11.36 -16.14 -9.22
C PRO A 73 10.23 -16.39 -8.22
N ILE A 74 10.10 -15.58 -7.17
CA ILE A 74 8.99 -15.66 -6.23
C ILE A 74 7.72 -15.11 -6.89
N LEU A 75 7.81 -13.99 -7.57
CA LEU A 75 6.69 -13.38 -8.30
C LEU A 75 6.20 -14.29 -9.44
N ASP A 76 7.10 -14.93 -10.18
CA ASP A 76 6.76 -15.97 -11.17
C ASP A 76 5.97 -17.11 -10.53
N HIS A 77 6.43 -17.61 -9.36
CA HIS A 77 5.74 -18.65 -8.61
C HIS A 77 4.32 -18.25 -8.17
N TYR A 78 4.11 -16.98 -7.83
CA TYR A 78 2.79 -16.42 -7.52
C TYR A 78 1.93 -16.32 -8.78
N LYS A 79 2.47 -15.81 -9.89
CA LYS A 79 1.80 -15.67 -11.19
C LYS A 79 1.27 -17.00 -11.69
N ASP A 80 2.06 -18.07 -11.58
CA ASP A 80 1.67 -19.44 -11.96
C ASP A 80 0.47 -19.97 -11.16
N ARG A 81 0.13 -19.34 -10.04
CA ARG A 81 -0.99 -19.72 -9.17
C ARG A 81 -2.16 -18.76 -9.23
N GLY A 82 -2.09 -17.75 -10.08
CA GLY A 82 -3.11 -16.72 -10.18
C GLY A 82 -3.23 -15.85 -8.92
N VAL A 83 -2.13 -15.71 -8.16
CA VAL A 83 -2.05 -14.88 -6.95
C VAL A 83 -1.05 -13.77 -7.16
N SER A 84 -1.35 -12.58 -6.67
CA SER A 84 -0.43 -11.43 -6.65
C SER A 84 0.06 -11.14 -5.24
N ILE A 85 1.13 -10.35 -5.12
CA ILE A 85 1.61 -9.83 -3.84
C ILE A 85 1.35 -8.34 -3.77
N GLY A 86 0.60 -7.90 -2.76
CA GLY A 86 0.56 -6.53 -2.30
C GLY A 86 1.73 -6.26 -1.36
N PHE A 87 2.72 -5.51 -1.79
CA PHE A 87 3.82 -5.11 -0.93
C PHE A 87 3.39 -3.91 -0.10
N GLU A 88 3.51 -4.03 1.22
CA GLU A 88 3.27 -2.89 2.09
C GLU A 88 4.44 -1.91 2.00
N ILE A 89 4.10 -0.66 1.76
CA ILE A 89 5.05 0.46 1.68
C ILE A 89 5.36 0.90 3.12
N HIS A 90 6.45 0.36 3.66
CA HIS A 90 6.67 0.38 5.11
C HIS A 90 8.09 0.84 5.49
N PRO A 91 8.24 1.86 6.38
CA PRO A 91 9.54 2.24 6.93
C PRO A 91 10.20 1.07 7.68
N GLY A 92 11.46 0.80 7.37
CA GLY A 92 12.20 -0.37 7.87
C GLY A 92 12.44 -1.42 6.78
N GLU A 93 11.70 -1.34 5.70
CA GLU A 93 11.87 -2.12 4.48
C GLU A 93 12.58 -1.28 3.39
N ASP A 94 13.07 -1.90 2.33
CA ASP A 94 13.69 -1.13 1.22
C ASP A 94 12.65 -0.35 0.41
N VAL A 95 11.40 -0.81 0.39
CA VAL A 95 10.27 -0.11 -0.24
C VAL A 95 9.44 0.56 0.84
N PHE A 96 9.63 1.86 1.02
CA PHE A 96 9.00 2.65 2.08
C PHE A 96 8.29 3.92 1.59
N ASP A 97 8.41 4.23 0.29
CA ASP A 97 7.71 5.34 -0.39
C ASP A 97 7.48 5.02 -1.87
N GLY A 98 6.84 5.95 -2.60
CA GLY A 98 6.56 5.76 -4.02
C GLY A 98 7.84 5.65 -4.88
N ALA A 99 8.87 6.44 -4.59
CA ALA A 99 10.11 6.41 -5.34
C ALA A 99 10.84 5.06 -5.21
N THR A 100 10.90 4.52 -4.00
CA THR A 100 11.50 3.20 -3.75
C THR A 100 10.65 2.06 -4.31
N TYR A 101 9.32 2.21 -4.34
CA TYR A 101 8.44 1.27 -5.04
C TYR A 101 8.73 1.25 -6.56
N GLU A 102 8.90 2.40 -7.19
CA GLU A 102 9.27 2.48 -8.61
C GLU A 102 10.61 1.81 -8.90
N MET A 103 11.61 2.00 -8.03
CA MET A 103 12.90 1.29 -8.13
C MET A 103 12.72 -0.22 -8.06
N PHE A 104 11.88 -0.71 -7.13
CA PHE A 104 11.59 -2.13 -6.97
C PHE A 104 10.85 -2.71 -8.18
N VAL A 105 9.84 -2.02 -8.68
CA VAL A 105 9.09 -2.43 -9.89
C VAL A 105 10.03 -2.51 -11.10
N ASN A 106 10.88 -1.52 -11.30
CA ASN A 106 11.90 -1.55 -12.34
C ASN A 106 12.86 -2.72 -12.18
N ALA A 107 13.37 -2.95 -10.96
CA ALA A 107 14.26 -4.06 -10.64
C ALA A 107 13.62 -5.43 -10.85
N THR A 108 12.31 -5.57 -10.66
CA THR A 108 11.57 -6.81 -10.94
C THR A 108 11.15 -6.96 -12.40
N GLY A 109 11.49 -6.01 -13.27
CA GLY A 109 11.12 -6.04 -14.69
C GLY A 109 9.65 -5.70 -14.92
N ASN A 110 9.08 -4.84 -14.12
CA ASN A 110 7.67 -4.42 -14.20
C ASN A 110 6.67 -5.59 -14.01
N HIS A 111 7.02 -6.51 -13.12
CA HIS A 111 6.28 -7.74 -12.94
C HIS A 111 4.83 -7.48 -12.49
N ASP A 112 3.84 -8.11 -13.17
CA ASP A 112 2.40 -7.89 -12.94
C ASP A 112 1.93 -8.23 -11.52
N CYS A 113 2.62 -9.16 -10.84
CA CYS A 113 2.29 -9.57 -9.48
C CYS A 113 2.98 -8.75 -8.39
N ALA A 114 3.79 -7.74 -8.75
CA ALA A 114 4.43 -6.83 -7.80
C ALA A 114 3.50 -5.62 -7.57
N LEU A 115 2.52 -5.77 -6.70
CA LEU A 115 1.45 -4.81 -6.44
C LEU A 115 1.62 -4.15 -5.07
N ILE A 116 0.70 -3.30 -4.68
CA ILE A 116 0.77 -2.49 -3.46
C ILE A 116 -0.29 -2.96 -2.47
N ASN A 117 0.12 -3.20 -1.24
CA ASN A 117 -0.76 -3.11 -0.08
C ASN A 117 -0.68 -1.68 0.46
N TYR A 118 -1.75 -0.92 0.29
CA TYR A 118 -1.82 0.48 0.69
C TYR A 118 -2.13 0.59 2.18
N ASP A 119 -1.20 1.17 2.94
CA ASP A 119 -1.38 1.51 4.35
C ASP A 119 -1.12 3.01 4.58
N PRO A 120 -2.17 3.82 4.76
CA PRO A 120 -2.04 5.28 4.90
C PRO A 120 -1.35 5.70 6.19
N SER A 121 -1.35 4.85 7.22
CA SER A 121 -0.78 5.18 8.53
C SER A 121 0.72 5.44 8.44
N HIS A 122 1.43 4.62 7.66
CA HIS A 122 2.86 4.79 7.44
C HIS A 122 3.19 6.04 6.64
N PHE A 123 2.33 6.43 5.70
CA PHE A 123 2.50 7.66 4.93
C PHE A 123 2.25 8.90 5.79
N LEU A 124 1.20 8.87 6.61
CA LEU A 124 0.94 9.95 7.58
C LEU A 124 2.13 10.15 8.52
N LEU A 125 2.69 9.07 9.07
CA LEU A 125 3.86 9.15 9.96
C LEU A 125 5.12 9.65 9.24
N GLN A 126 5.24 9.44 7.93
CA GLN A 126 6.31 9.97 7.09
C GLN A 126 6.01 11.38 6.57
N GLN A 127 4.83 11.94 6.85
CA GLN A 127 4.36 13.22 6.32
C GLN A 127 4.25 13.24 4.78
N MET A 128 3.91 12.11 4.19
CA MET A 128 3.59 11.99 2.77
C MET A 128 2.12 12.32 2.51
N ASP A 129 1.82 12.82 1.32
CA ASP A 129 0.45 12.95 0.84
C ASP A 129 -0.09 11.57 0.40
N TYR A 130 -0.77 10.91 1.33
CA TYR A 130 -1.30 9.55 1.10
C TYR A 130 -2.51 9.56 0.16
N LEU A 131 -3.22 10.67 -0.01
CA LEU A 131 -4.30 10.79 -0.99
C LEU A 131 -3.75 10.94 -2.41
N ALA A 132 -2.72 11.79 -2.61
CA ALA A 132 -2.02 11.87 -3.89
C ALA A 132 -1.34 10.56 -4.28
N PHE A 133 -0.90 9.75 -3.30
CA PHE A 133 -0.35 8.42 -3.56
C PHE A 133 -1.37 7.50 -4.29
N ILE A 134 -2.65 7.56 -3.90
CA ILE A 134 -3.70 6.80 -4.60
C ILE A 134 -3.83 7.28 -6.06
N ASP A 135 -3.80 8.60 -6.29
CA ASP A 135 -3.88 9.13 -7.66
C ASP A 135 -2.74 8.63 -8.56
N LEU A 136 -1.55 8.45 -8.00
CA LEU A 136 -0.36 8.00 -8.75
C LEU A 136 -0.32 6.48 -8.98
N TYR A 137 -0.83 5.68 -8.04
CA TYR A 137 -0.58 4.24 -8.02
C TYR A 137 -1.85 3.38 -7.93
N HIS A 138 -3.06 3.95 -8.14
CA HIS A 138 -4.33 3.23 -8.00
C HIS A 138 -4.40 1.92 -8.80
N ASP A 139 -3.79 1.87 -9.98
CA ASP A 139 -3.73 0.68 -10.84
C ASP A 139 -2.85 -0.45 -10.30
N ARG A 140 -2.06 -0.16 -9.27
CA ARG A 140 -1.18 -1.10 -8.58
C ARG A 140 -1.65 -1.45 -7.17
N ILE A 141 -2.63 -0.75 -6.63
CA ILE A 141 -3.18 -1.04 -5.29
C ILE A 141 -4.12 -2.24 -5.39
N ASN A 142 -3.75 -3.37 -4.77
CA ASN A 142 -4.55 -4.59 -4.76
C ASN A 142 -4.94 -5.07 -3.35
N ALA A 143 -4.46 -4.40 -2.32
CA ALA A 143 -4.84 -4.60 -0.92
C ALA A 143 -4.83 -3.25 -0.20
N PHE A 144 -5.67 -3.12 0.82
CA PHE A 144 -5.76 -1.92 1.63
C PHE A 144 -5.81 -2.30 3.11
N HIS A 145 -4.80 -1.88 3.87
CA HIS A 145 -4.81 -1.91 5.32
C HIS A 145 -5.48 -0.65 5.86
N VAL A 146 -6.65 -0.83 6.47
CA VAL A 146 -7.35 0.23 7.18
C VAL A 146 -6.73 0.35 8.57
N LYS A 147 -5.75 1.25 8.67
CA LYS A 147 -4.94 1.48 9.87
C LYS A 147 -4.81 2.97 10.13
N ASP A 148 -5.07 3.38 11.35
CA ASP A 148 -5.05 4.78 11.73
C ASP A 148 -3.78 5.16 12.48
N ALA A 149 -3.40 6.41 12.37
CA ALA A 149 -2.23 6.99 13.02
C ALA A 149 -2.47 8.47 13.32
N GLU A 150 -1.67 9.00 14.23
CA GLU A 150 -1.58 10.45 14.47
C GLU A 150 -0.12 10.88 14.50
N PHE A 151 0.14 12.11 14.06
CA PHE A 151 1.45 12.73 14.11
C PHE A 151 1.34 14.12 14.73
N ASN A 152 1.85 14.25 15.95
CA ASN A 152 1.79 15.46 16.74
C ASN A 152 3.22 15.93 17.09
N PRO A 153 3.96 16.52 16.14
CA PRO A 153 5.33 16.97 16.37
C PRO A 153 5.34 18.17 17.34
N ASP A 154 6.42 18.27 18.06
CA ASP A 154 6.68 19.40 18.95
C ASP A 154 8.15 19.89 18.82
N GLY A 155 8.58 20.83 19.65
CA GLY A 155 9.97 21.32 19.65
C GLY A 155 11.01 20.28 20.07
N ARG A 156 10.62 19.09 20.49
CA ARG A 156 11.49 18.01 20.97
C ARG A 156 11.49 16.78 20.08
N GLN A 157 10.42 16.54 19.31
CA GLN A 157 10.19 15.30 18.57
C GLN A 157 9.63 15.59 17.17
N GLY A 158 10.08 14.81 16.20
CA GLY A 158 9.65 14.84 14.82
C GLY A 158 9.56 13.43 14.23
N VAL A 159 9.66 13.31 12.93
CA VAL A 159 9.51 12.04 12.19
C VAL A 159 10.45 10.94 12.71
N TYR A 160 11.65 11.27 13.14
CA TYR A 160 12.65 10.31 13.64
C TYR A 160 12.54 10.00 15.14
N SER A 161 11.49 10.44 15.83
CA SER A 161 11.31 10.22 17.28
C SER A 161 11.07 8.74 17.62
N GLY A 162 12.11 7.91 17.61
CA GLY A 162 12.02 6.46 17.67
C GLY A 162 12.32 5.76 18.99
N TYR A 163 12.94 6.43 19.98
CA TYR A 163 13.41 5.78 21.21
C TYR A 163 12.45 5.89 22.39
N GLN A 164 11.39 6.68 22.28
CA GLN A 164 10.35 6.76 23.30
C GLN A 164 9.42 5.53 23.23
N SER A 165 8.67 5.29 24.31
CA SER A 165 7.54 4.36 24.27
C SER A 165 6.51 4.85 23.27
N TRP A 166 5.73 3.94 22.68
CA TRP A 166 4.71 4.28 21.69
C TRP A 166 3.75 5.38 22.16
N VAL A 167 3.36 5.35 23.44
CA VAL A 167 2.45 6.37 24.02
C VAL A 167 3.05 7.79 23.98
N ASN A 168 4.39 7.91 24.02
CA ASN A 168 5.10 9.18 24.13
C ASN A 168 5.72 9.65 22.80
N ARG A 169 5.49 8.96 21.68
CA ARG A 169 6.00 9.36 20.37
C ARG A 169 5.16 10.47 19.77
N ALA A 170 5.79 11.36 19.00
CA ALA A 170 5.09 12.33 18.16
C ALA A 170 4.21 11.62 17.10
N GLY A 171 4.76 10.59 16.46
CA GLY A 171 4.04 9.72 15.52
C GLY A 171 3.73 8.39 16.16
N ARG A 172 2.44 7.98 16.17
CA ARG A 172 1.98 6.73 16.76
C ARG A 172 0.71 6.21 16.10
N PHE A 173 0.52 4.88 16.15
CA PHE A 173 -0.69 4.25 15.65
C PHE A 173 -1.85 4.43 16.62
N ARG A 174 -3.06 4.50 16.04
CA ARG A 174 -4.30 4.70 16.77
C ARG A 174 -5.35 3.68 16.33
N SER A 175 -6.32 3.45 17.19
CA SER A 175 -7.55 2.75 16.80
C SER A 175 -8.29 3.55 15.74
N LEU A 176 -9.02 2.90 14.84
CA LEU A 176 -9.71 3.56 13.74
C LEU A 176 -10.64 4.67 14.23
N GLY A 177 -10.50 5.84 13.65
CA GLY A 177 -11.25 7.05 14.00
C GLY A 177 -10.70 7.85 15.19
N ASP A 178 -9.68 7.34 15.89
CA ASP A 178 -9.03 8.05 16.99
C ASP A 178 -7.77 8.82 16.53
N GLY A 179 -7.36 8.63 15.28
CA GLY A 179 -6.17 9.25 14.68
C GLY A 179 -6.48 10.42 13.76
N GLN A 180 -5.66 10.59 12.74
CA GLN A 180 -5.69 11.74 11.82
C GLN A 180 -5.81 11.33 10.34
N VAL A 181 -5.96 10.03 10.03
CA VAL A 181 -6.10 9.58 8.65
C VAL A 181 -7.48 9.96 8.11
N ASP A 182 -7.52 10.61 6.95
CA ASP A 182 -8.76 10.95 6.24
C ASP A 182 -9.32 9.72 5.49
N PHE A 183 -9.99 8.84 6.20
CA PHE A 183 -10.61 7.66 5.59
C PHE A 183 -11.73 8.01 4.61
N ALA A 184 -12.47 9.09 4.83
CA ALA A 184 -13.51 9.52 3.90
C ALA A 184 -12.89 9.89 2.53
N GLY A 185 -11.79 10.62 2.52
CA GLY A 185 -11.02 10.92 1.31
C GLY A 185 -10.45 9.68 0.64
N ILE A 186 -9.90 8.74 1.43
CA ILE A 186 -9.34 7.49 0.91
C ILE A 186 -10.42 6.64 0.23
N PHE A 187 -11.53 6.34 0.92
CA PHE A 187 -12.60 5.53 0.36
C PHE A 187 -13.24 6.19 -0.88
N SER A 188 -13.35 7.53 -0.89
CA SER A 188 -13.81 8.27 -2.07
C SER A 188 -12.89 8.06 -3.28
N LYS A 189 -11.56 8.18 -3.10
CA LYS A 189 -10.60 7.97 -4.18
C LYS A 189 -10.55 6.52 -4.65
N LEU A 190 -10.50 5.56 -3.72
CA LEU A 190 -10.51 4.13 -4.07
C LEU A 190 -11.77 3.77 -4.85
N THR A 191 -12.94 4.29 -4.45
CA THR A 191 -14.20 4.10 -5.20
C THR A 191 -14.15 4.76 -6.58
N GLN A 192 -13.60 5.98 -6.68
CA GLN A 192 -13.42 6.69 -7.96
C GLN A 192 -12.61 5.86 -8.96
N TYR A 193 -11.57 5.18 -8.49
CA TYR A 193 -10.69 4.35 -9.31
C TYR A 193 -11.15 2.88 -9.43
N GLY A 194 -12.34 2.54 -8.91
CA GLY A 194 -12.93 1.21 -9.05
C GLY A 194 -12.20 0.12 -8.27
N TYR A 195 -11.61 0.46 -7.12
CA TYR A 195 -11.01 -0.54 -6.24
C TYR A 195 -12.08 -1.52 -5.73
N ASP A 196 -11.90 -2.81 -6.00
CA ASP A 196 -12.86 -3.88 -5.71
C ASP A 196 -12.28 -5.02 -4.84
N SER A 197 -11.17 -4.76 -4.16
CA SER A 197 -10.49 -5.73 -3.30
C SER A 197 -10.78 -5.48 -1.81
N TRP A 198 -10.00 -6.07 -0.93
CA TRP A 198 -10.24 -6.11 0.51
C TRP A 198 -9.80 -4.82 1.22
N ALA A 199 -10.67 -4.29 2.07
CA ALA A 199 -10.35 -3.31 3.10
C ALA A 199 -10.17 -4.07 4.43
N VAL A 200 -8.93 -4.27 4.83
CA VAL A 200 -8.57 -5.13 5.96
C VAL A 200 -8.27 -4.28 7.18
N LEU A 201 -8.99 -4.50 8.27
CA LEU A 201 -8.63 -3.89 9.56
C LEU A 201 -7.24 -4.38 9.97
N GLU A 202 -6.28 -3.47 10.04
CA GLU A 202 -5.02 -3.69 10.73
C GLU A 202 -4.99 -2.83 11.99
N TRP A 203 -5.07 -3.49 13.14
CA TRP A 203 -5.16 -2.78 14.41
C TRP A 203 -3.82 -2.75 15.12
N GLU A 204 -3.31 -1.54 15.32
CA GLU A 204 -2.22 -1.24 16.24
C GLU A 204 -2.58 0.02 17.03
N CYS A 205 -2.63 -0.08 18.33
CA CYS A 205 -2.88 1.08 19.18
C CYS A 205 -2.19 0.93 20.53
N CYS A 206 -1.50 1.97 20.96
CA CYS A 206 -0.79 1.98 22.24
C CYS A 206 -1.65 2.43 23.43
N ILE A 207 -2.93 2.78 23.20
CA ILE A 207 -3.83 3.37 24.20
C ILE A 207 -5.06 2.50 24.45
N LYS A 208 -5.75 2.08 23.38
CA LYS A 208 -6.99 1.30 23.44
C LYS A 208 -6.69 -0.21 23.52
N SER A 209 -7.56 -1.00 24.11
CA SER A 209 -7.42 -2.46 24.10
C SER A 209 -7.70 -3.07 22.72
N ALA A 210 -7.11 -4.23 22.44
CA ALA A 210 -7.31 -4.94 21.19
C ALA A 210 -8.78 -5.37 20.99
N GLU A 211 -9.44 -5.80 22.06
CA GLU A 211 -10.83 -6.23 22.06
C GLU A 211 -11.77 -5.08 21.67
N GLN A 212 -11.55 -3.90 22.27
CA GLN A 212 -12.33 -2.70 21.93
C GLN A 212 -12.05 -2.26 20.49
N GLY A 213 -10.76 -2.17 20.10
CA GLY A 213 -10.38 -1.76 18.76
C GLY A 213 -10.93 -2.70 17.67
N ALA A 214 -10.92 -4.01 17.91
CA ALA A 214 -11.49 -4.98 16.98
C ALA A 214 -13.02 -4.85 16.87
N ALA A 215 -13.71 -4.63 18.01
CA ALA A 215 -15.16 -4.47 18.03
C ALA A 215 -15.64 -3.20 17.29
N GLU A 216 -14.85 -2.11 17.35
CA GLU A 216 -15.14 -0.84 16.69
C GLU A 216 -14.72 -0.83 15.22
N GLY A 217 -13.70 -1.61 14.84
CA GLY A 217 -13.05 -1.50 13.55
C GLY A 217 -13.92 -1.90 12.35
N ALA A 218 -14.61 -3.02 12.40
CA ALA A 218 -15.47 -3.45 11.29
C ALA A 218 -16.66 -2.49 11.05
N PRO A 219 -17.41 -2.03 12.07
CA PRO A 219 -18.43 -1.00 11.89
C PRO A 219 -17.86 0.33 11.35
N PHE A 220 -16.65 0.70 11.75
CA PHE A 220 -15.99 1.89 11.23
C PHE A 220 -15.75 1.77 9.72
N ILE A 221 -15.17 0.66 9.26
CA ILE A 221 -14.94 0.40 7.83
C ILE A 221 -16.27 0.41 7.08
N GLU A 222 -17.27 -0.32 7.59
CA GLU A 222 -18.60 -0.40 6.97
C GLU A 222 -19.22 0.99 6.76
N SER A 223 -19.07 1.89 7.73
CA SER A 223 -19.59 3.26 7.63
C SER A 223 -18.94 4.14 6.57
N HIS A 224 -17.76 3.75 6.06
CA HIS A 224 -17.02 4.46 5.02
C HIS A 224 -17.19 3.86 3.63
N LEU A 225 -17.82 2.67 3.51
CA LEU A 225 -18.07 2.07 2.20
C LEU A 225 -19.02 2.95 1.38
N ILE A 226 -18.65 3.17 0.12
CA ILE A 226 -19.43 3.98 -0.83
C ILE A 226 -20.08 3.04 -1.85
N GLU A 227 -21.39 3.11 -1.98
CA GLU A 227 -22.10 2.47 -3.08
C GLU A 227 -22.00 3.38 -4.32
N PRO A 228 -21.27 2.95 -5.38
CA PRO A 228 -21.19 3.75 -6.58
C PRO A 228 -22.58 3.86 -7.23
N PRO A 229 -22.91 4.99 -7.88
CA PRO A 229 -24.20 5.18 -8.52
C PRO A 229 -24.39 4.18 -9.66
N LYS A 230 -25.62 3.65 -9.80
CA LYS A 230 -25.98 2.71 -10.87
C LYS A 230 -26.16 3.39 -12.23
N SER A 231 -26.26 4.71 -12.25
CA SER A 231 -26.44 5.54 -13.44
C SER A 231 -25.66 6.85 -13.25
N ALA A 232 -25.29 7.51 -14.35
CA ALA A 232 -24.65 8.80 -14.28
C ALA A 232 -25.63 9.86 -13.73
N PHE A 233 -25.08 10.86 -13.02
CA PHE A 233 -25.85 11.94 -12.39
C PHE A 233 -26.76 12.67 -13.40
N ASP A 234 -26.34 12.78 -14.66
CA ASP A 234 -27.00 13.51 -15.75
C ASP A 234 -27.73 12.60 -16.75
N ASP A 235 -27.92 11.31 -16.46
CA ASP A 235 -28.68 10.38 -17.30
C ASP A 235 -30.14 10.85 -17.54
N PHE A 236 -30.71 11.65 -16.63
CA PHE A 236 -32.00 12.28 -16.84
C PHE A 236 -32.01 13.31 -17.98
N ALA A 237 -30.86 13.84 -18.37
CA ALA A 237 -30.68 14.75 -19.50
C ALA A 237 -30.43 14.01 -20.83
N GLY A 238 -30.31 12.68 -20.79
CA GLY A 238 -30.06 11.80 -21.93
C GLY A 238 -31.33 11.49 -22.74
N GLY A 239 -32.11 12.52 -23.16
CA GLY A 239 -33.11 12.40 -24.18
C GLY A 239 -32.46 12.31 -25.59
N ASP A 240 -33.28 12.04 -26.64
CA ASP A 240 -32.81 12.02 -28.03
C ASP A 240 -32.02 13.30 -28.36
N ARG A 241 -30.70 13.15 -28.42
CA ARG A 241 -29.77 14.24 -28.67
C ARG A 241 -29.57 14.41 -30.17
N ASP A 242 -30.01 15.56 -30.70
CA ASP A 242 -29.76 15.94 -32.10
C ASP A 242 -28.36 16.62 -32.19
N ASP A 243 -27.33 15.80 -32.40
CA ASP A 243 -25.95 16.26 -32.52
C ASP A 243 -25.76 17.21 -33.73
N ALA A 244 -26.57 17.06 -34.78
CA ALA A 244 -26.51 17.91 -35.96
C ALA A 244 -27.08 19.31 -35.66
N ALA A 245 -28.21 19.37 -34.96
CA ALA A 245 -28.82 20.63 -34.54
C ALA A 245 -27.91 21.39 -33.55
N ILE A 246 -27.31 20.68 -32.59
CA ILE A 246 -26.37 21.27 -31.65
C ILE A 246 -25.12 21.81 -32.36
N SER A 247 -24.55 21.04 -33.29
CA SER A 247 -23.39 21.46 -34.07
C SER A 247 -23.68 22.68 -34.94
N ALA A 248 -24.87 22.71 -35.56
CA ALA A 248 -25.32 23.84 -36.36
C ALA A 248 -25.51 25.09 -35.51
N MET A 249 -26.13 24.96 -34.34
CA MET A 249 -26.35 26.07 -33.39
C MET A 249 -25.02 26.67 -32.90
N LEU A 250 -23.99 25.83 -32.73
CA LEU A 250 -22.65 26.24 -32.29
C LEU A 250 -21.73 26.69 -33.44
N GLY A 251 -22.23 26.67 -34.69
CA GLY A 251 -21.44 27.04 -35.86
C GLY A 251 -20.32 26.04 -36.22
N LEU A 252 -20.41 24.81 -35.69
CA LEU A 252 -19.44 23.74 -35.92
C LEU A 252 -19.77 22.98 -37.18
N SER A 253 -19.44 23.51 -38.38
CA SER A 253 -19.57 22.81 -39.63
C SER A 253 -18.37 21.87 -39.82
N GLY A 254 -18.60 20.54 -39.78
CA GLY A 254 -17.58 19.55 -40.14
C GLY A 254 -17.36 18.35 -39.23
N ARG A 255 -18.18 18.10 -38.21
CA ARG A 255 -18.18 16.79 -37.56
C ARG A 255 -18.84 15.77 -38.48
N LYS A 256 -18.07 14.83 -39.03
CA LYS A 256 -18.61 13.63 -39.63
C LYS A 256 -19.24 12.74 -38.56
N PRO A 257 -20.37 12.09 -38.84
CA PRO A 257 -21.03 11.18 -37.94
C PRO A 257 -20.15 10.01 -37.47
#